data_4637de5c2464186a31c7d6f6bb970612
#
_entry.id   4637de5c2464186a31c7d6f6bb970612
#
_cell.length_a   1.000
_cell.length_b   1.000
_cell.length_c   1.000
_cell.angle_alpha   90.00
_cell.angle_beta   90.00
_cell.angle_gamma   90.00
#
_symmetry.space_group_name_H-M   'P 1'
#
loop_
_entity.id
_entity.type
_entity.pdbx_description
1 polymer ?
#
loop_
_entity_poly.entity_id
_entity_poly.type
_entity_poly.pdbx_seq_one_letter_code
_entity_poly.pdbx_strand_id
1 'polypeptide(L)'
;LFKYFGFGEIWKEAYDEIRGVEWLGAGSWDPLHIFTKKPIRSLADMKGKRVFGVPTAGRFLSRYGLVPVTLPWDDIEVAIQTGELDGVAWCGFTEAYEVGWADVCNYALLNNVTGAWCGSYFANSKSWAKVPPHLQEIFKLSMDSSHYYRQIWYWGGEAKLRVEGKKMELTTIPAEEWDTVVKDSEEFWDDISSSSPRAAKVVQIFKDYSKVMQKAGVPYRYS
;
A
#
# COMPACT_ATOMS: atom_id res chain seq x y z
N LEU A 1 -8.28 11.82 -3.35
CA LEU A 1 -6.96 12.47 -3.33
C LEU A 1 -6.57 13.03 -4.71
N PHE A 2 -6.39 12.19 -5.73
CA PHE A 2 -5.86 12.60 -7.04
C PHE A 2 -6.70 13.65 -7.76
N LYS A 3 -8.03 13.49 -7.79
CA LYS A 3 -8.93 14.36 -8.60
C LYS A 3 -9.42 15.62 -7.87
N TYR A 4 -9.44 15.64 -6.52
CA TYR A 4 -10.11 16.69 -5.76
C TYR A 4 -9.26 17.39 -4.70
N PHE A 5 -8.05 16.89 -4.44
CA PHE A 5 -7.17 17.43 -3.39
C PHE A 5 -5.80 17.86 -3.90
N GLY A 6 -5.63 17.97 -5.23
CA GLY A 6 -4.40 18.46 -5.84
C GLY A 6 -3.22 17.47 -5.84
N PHE A 7 -3.46 16.21 -5.42
CA PHE A 7 -2.38 15.23 -5.37
C PHE A 7 -1.92 14.79 -6.77
N GLY A 8 -2.85 14.73 -7.73
CA GLY A 8 -2.57 14.36 -9.11
C GLY A 8 -1.61 15.31 -9.82
N GLU A 9 -1.75 16.61 -9.60
CA GLU A 9 -0.90 17.64 -10.15
C GLU A 9 0.54 17.50 -9.66
N ILE A 10 0.74 17.32 -8.35
CA ILE A 10 2.07 17.13 -7.75
C ILE A 10 2.72 15.85 -8.25
N TRP A 11 1.90 14.80 -8.41
CA TRP A 11 2.38 13.50 -8.91
C TRP A 11 2.82 13.61 -10.37
N LYS A 12 2.02 14.30 -11.19
CA LYS A 12 2.37 14.58 -12.58
C LYS A 12 3.65 15.42 -12.69
N GLU A 13 3.78 16.52 -11.93
CA GLU A 13 5.00 17.33 -11.88
C GLU A 13 6.25 16.48 -11.59
N ALA A 14 6.15 15.53 -10.66
CA ALA A 14 7.27 14.66 -10.34
C ALA A 14 7.67 13.74 -11.50
N TYR A 15 6.69 13.24 -12.27
CA TYR A 15 6.96 12.42 -13.43
C TYR A 15 7.46 13.23 -14.63
N ASP A 16 7.02 14.48 -14.78
CA ASP A 16 7.48 15.39 -15.87
C ASP A 16 8.98 15.71 -15.75
N GLU A 17 9.56 15.58 -14.54
CA GLU A 17 11.01 15.71 -14.32
C GLU A 17 11.80 14.48 -14.78
N ILE A 18 11.15 13.34 -15.01
CA ILE A 18 11.79 12.10 -15.43
C ILE A 18 11.89 12.08 -16.96
N ARG A 19 13.10 12.24 -17.46
CA ARG A 19 13.35 12.28 -18.92
C ARG A 19 12.89 11.00 -19.61
N GLY A 20 12.05 11.16 -20.63
CA GLY A 20 11.59 10.06 -21.47
C GLY A 20 10.43 9.24 -20.89
N VAL A 21 9.82 9.71 -19.81
CA VAL A 21 8.64 9.13 -19.19
C VAL A 21 7.44 10.05 -19.38
N GLU A 22 6.32 9.46 -19.76
CA GLU A 22 4.99 10.09 -19.79
C GLU A 22 4.12 9.44 -18.71
N TRP A 23 3.64 10.21 -17.76
CA TRP A 23 2.71 9.70 -16.75
C TRP A 23 1.28 9.71 -17.29
N LEU A 24 0.63 8.54 -17.26
CA LEU A 24 -0.68 8.35 -17.86
C LEU A 24 -1.81 8.38 -16.84
N GLY A 25 -1.53 8.11 -15.60
CA GLY A 25 -2.53 8.10 -14.54
C GLY A 25 -2.11 7.33 -13.30
N ALA A 26 -2.92 7.45 -12.26
CA ALA A 26 -2.76 6.71 -11.01
C ALA A 26 -3.79 5.59 -10.88
N GLY A 27 -3.41 4.54 -10.15
CA GLY A 27 -4.32 3.52 -9.65
C GLY A 27 -4.14 3.39 -8.15
N SER A 28 -5.20 3.05 -7.42
CA SER A 28 -5.09 2.64 -6.04
C SER A 28 -5.38 1.16 -5.90
N TRP A 29 -4.79 0.56 -4.88
CA TRP A 29 -4.90 -0.85 -4.59
C TRP A 29 -5.48 -1.06 -3.20
N ASP A 30 -5.48 -2.30 -2.74
CA ASP A 30 -5.94 -2.74 -1.43
C ASP A 30 -5.10 -2.19 -0.27
N PRO A 31 -5.61 -2.32 0.96
CA PRO A 31 -4.82 -2.04 2.16
C PRO A 31 -3.60 -2.94 2.25
N LEU A 32 -2.54 -2.45 2.89
CA LEU A 32 -1.35 -3.24 3.16
C LEU A 32 -1.50 -3.95 4.50
N HIS A 33 -1.49 -5.28 4.45
CA HIS A 33 -1.44 -6.18 5.60
C HIS A 33 -0.05 -6.80 5.77
N ILE A 34 0.19 -7.38 6.94
CA ILE A 34 1.40 -8.15 7.24
C ILE A 34 1.03 -9.63 7.34
N PHE A 35 1.66 -10.45 6.51
CA PHE A 35 1.51 -11.91 6.50
C PHE A 35 2.78 -12.55 7.04
N THR A 36 2.66 -13.48 7.99
CA THR A 36 3.82 -14.03 8.70
C THR A 36 3.69 -15.53 8.97
N LYS A 37 4.84 -16.19 9.21
CA LYS A 37 4.89 -17.60 9.65
C LYS A 37 4.51 -17.76 11.13
N LYS A 38 4.75 -16.74 11.96
CA LYS A 38 4.41 -16.72 13.39
C LYS A 38 3.47 -15.56 13.67
N PRO A 39 2.52 -15.70 14.58
CA PRO A 39 1.51 -14.66 14.82
C PRO A 39 2.14 -13.34 15.29
N ILE A 40 1.44 -12.24 14.96
CA ILE A 40 1.64 -10.92 15.55
C ILE A 40 0.33 -10.56 16.24
N ARG A 41 0.37 -10.43 17.56
CA ARG A 41 -0.78 -10.10 18.41
C ARG A 41 -0.51 -8.89 19.32
N SER A 42 0.74 -8.41 19.31
CA SER A 42 1.20 -7.21 20.02
C SER A 42 2.30 -6.52 19.20
N LEU A 43 2.61 -5.26 19.51
CA LEU A 43 3.77 -4.56 18.90
C LEU A 43 5.08 -5.26 19.27
N ALA A 44 5.16 -5.88 20.46
CA ALA A 44 6.35 -6.62 20.88
C ALA A 44 6.64 -7.82 19.97
N ASP A 45 5.62 -8.43 19.38
CA ASP A 45 5.79 -9.57 18.47
C ASP A 45 6.44 -9.17 17.14
N MET A 46 6.49 -7.88 16.80
CA MET A 46 7.17 -7.39 15.59
C MET A 46 8.69 -7.40 15.74
N LYS A 47 9.20 -7.37 16.98
CA LYS A 47 10.63 -7.22 17.23
C LYS A 47 11.46 -8.35 16.63
N GLY A 48 12.42 -7.95 15.81
CA GLY A 48 13.35 -8.86 15.14
C GLY A 48 12.78 -9.65 13.97
N LYS A 49 11.47 -9.52 13.64
CA LYS A 49 10.92 -10.17 12.45
C LYS A 49 11.44 -9.51 11.18
N ARG A 50 12.02 -10.33 10.32
CA ARG A 50 12.49 -9.92 8.99
C ARG A 50 11.34 -10.01 8.00
N VAL A 51 10.93 -8.88 7.46
CA VAL A 51 9.74 -8.78 6.62
C VAL A 51 10.09 -8.07 5.33
N PHE A 52 9.80 -8.71 4.19
CA PHE A 52 9.83 -8.02 2.90
C PHE A 52 8.66 -7.03 2.82
N GLY A 53 8.88 -5.84 2.27
CA GLY A 53 7.80 -4.88 2.14
C GLY A 53 8.15 -3.58 1.45
N VAL A 54 7.14 -2.73 1.33
CA VAL A 54 7.30 -1.38 0.77
C VAL A 54 8.30 -0.59 1.63
N PRO A 55 9.34 0.02 1.04
CA PRO A 55 10.43 0.65 1.80
C PRO A 55 9.96 1.67 2.84
N THR A 56 8.98 2.51 2.50
CA THR A 56 8.45 3.53 3.43
C THR A 56 7.71 2.90 4.61
N ALA A 57 6.88 1.88 4.37
CA ALA A 57 6.19 1.15 5.41
C ALA A 57 7.19 0.38 6.30
N GLY A 58 8.21 -0.25 5.70
CA GLY A 58 9.28 -0.92 6.42
C GLY A 58 10.04 0.03 7.34
N ARG A 59 10.42 1.23 6.85
CA ARG A 59 11.06 2.27 7.65
C ARG A 59 10.18 2.74 8.82
N PHE A 60 8.89 2.86 8.62
CA PHE A 60 7.94 3.19 9.69
C PHE A 60 7.87 2.06 10.73
N LEU A 61 7.63 0.83 10.28
CA LEU A 61 7.48 -0.33 11.17
C LEU A 61 8.77 -0.70 11.91
N SER A 62 9.95 -0.27 11.42
CA SER A 62 11.20 -0.47 12.16
C SER A 62 11.23 0.25 13.50
N ARG A 63 10.39 1.26 13.73
CA ARG A 63 10.18 1.89 15.05
C ARG A 63 9.70 0.87 16.10
N TYR A 64 9.01 -0.20 15.67
CA TYR A 64 8.52 -1.29 16.52
C TYR A 64 9.43 -2.53 16.47
N GLY A 65 10.63 -2.37 15.93
CA GLY A 65 11.65 -3.41 15.89
C GLY A 65 11.50 -4.42 14.75
N LEU A 66 10.57 -4.21 13.81
CA LEU A 66 10.52 -4.98 12.58
C LEU A 66 11.77 -4.67 11.73
N VAL A 67 12.33 -5.69 11.10
CA VAL A 67 13.51 -5.57 10.23
C VAL A 67 13.06 -5.65 8.77
N PRO A 68 12.99 -4.51 8.05
CA PRO A 68 12.62 -4.51 6.65
C PRO A 68 13.75 -5.13 5.80
N VAL A 69 13.37 -6.02 4.88
CA VAL A 69 14.29 -6.70 3.97
C VAL A 69 13.86 -6.43 2.53
N THR A 70 14.82 -6.23 1.65
CA THR A 70 14.59 -6.10 0.21
C THR A 70 15.23 -7.29 -0.50
N LEU A 71 14.43 -8.00 -1.29
CA LEU A 71 14.84 -9.14 -2.11
C LEU A 71 14.25 -9.00 -3.51
N PRO A 72 14.80 -9.70 -4.53
CA PRO A 72 14.10 -9.91 -5.78
C PRO A 72 12.74 -10.56 -5.55
N TRP A 73 11.74 -10.17 -6.36
CA TRP A 73 10.36 -10.66 -6.19
C TRP A 73 10.26 -12.19 -6.20
N ASP A 74 10.97 -12.84 -7.10
CA ASP A 74 10.93 -14.29 -7.29
C ASP A 74 11.57 -15.08 -6.12
N ASP A 75 12.34 -14.42 -5.26
CA ASP A 75 13.02 -15.06 -4.14
C ASP A 75 12.19 -15.00 -2.83
N ILE A 76 11.12 -14.20 -2.78
CA ILE A 76 10.36 -13.93 -1.53
C ILE A 76 9.76 -15.20 -0.95
N GLU A 77 9.07 -16.00 -1.77
CA GLU A 77 8.42 -17.23 -1.32
C GLU A 77 9.43 -18.20 -0.72
N VAL A 78 10.54 -18.43 -1.43
CA VAL A 78 11.61 -19.32 -0.98
C VAL A 78 12.25 -18.80 0.31
N ALA A 79 12.49 -17.49 0.42
CA ALA A 79 13.03 -16.89 1.63
C ALA A 79 12.10 -17.05 2.84
N ILE A 80 10.78 -17.00 2.64
CA ILE A 80 9.81 -17.30 3.71
C ILE A 80 9.84 -18.81 4.04
N GLN A 81 9.84 -19.69 3.05
CA GLN A 81 9.89 -21.15 3.27
C GLN A 81 11.12 -21.57 4.06
N THR A 82 12.29 -21.07 3.71
CA THR A 82 13.57 -21.39 4.34
C THR A 82 13.79 -20.71 5.70
N GLY A 83 12.95 -19.71 6.03
CA GLY A 83 13.06 -18.92 7.27
C GLY A 83 14.10 -17.81 7.19
N GLU A 84 14.54 -17.43 6.00
CA GLU A 84 15.32 -16.20 5.78
C GLU A 84 14.44 -14.97 6.00
N LEU A 85 13.17 -15.03 5.61
CA LEU A 85 12.13 -14.07 5.97
C LEU A 85 11.13 -14.67 6.95
N ASP A 86 10.61 -13.85 7.85
CA ASP A 86 9.51 -14.18 8.75
C ASP A 86 8.15 -13.89 8.13
N GLY A 87 8.11 -13.09 7.05
CA GLY A 87 6.88 -12.73 6.36
C GLY A 87 7.02 -11.62 5.32
N VAL A 88 5.88 -11.10 4.91
CA VAL A 88 5.74 -10.06 3.87
C VAL A 88 4.71 -9.01 4.29
N ALA A 89 4.99 -7.73 3.98
CA ALA A 89 4.11 -6.58 4.19
C ALA A 89 3.96 -5.82 2.87
N TRP A 90 3.05 -6.27 2.00
CA TRP A 90 2.98 -5.73 0.64
C TRP A 90 1.57 -5.37 0.18
N CYS A 91 0.60 -6.23 0.37
CA CYS A 91 -0.72 -6.18 -0.27
C CYS A 91 -1.84 -6.61 0.69
N GLY A 92 -3.06 -6.72 0.17
CA GLY A 92 -4.21 -7.31 0.84
C GLY A 92 -4.29 -8.84 0.70
N PHE A 93 -5.38 -9.40 1.20
CA PHE A 93 -5.60 -10.86 1.19
C PHE A 93 -5.75 -11.42 -0.22
N THR A 94 -6.49 -10.73 -1.08
CA THR A 94 -6.76 -11.20 -2.43
C THR A 94 -5.46 -11.47 -3.19
N GLU A 95 -4.56 -10.49 -3.14
CA GLU A 95 -3.27 -10.61 -3.82
C GLU A 95 -2.36 -11.64 -3.15
N ALA A 96 -2.32 -11.69 -1.80
CA ALA A 96 -1.52 -12.68 -1.06
C ALA A 96 -1.90 -14.13 -1.39
N TYR A 97 -3.19 -14.39 -1.62
CA TYR A 97 -3.67 -15.71 -2.04
C TYR A 97 -3.31 -16.03 -3.49
N GLU A 98 -3.34 -15.03 -4.38
CA GLU A 98 -3.04 -15.23 -5.80
C GLU A 98 -1.56 -15.41 -6.10
N VAL A 99 -0.69 -14.68 -5.38
CA VAL A 99 0.77 -14.79 -5.57
C VAL A 99 1.40 -15.93 -4.76
N GLY A 100 0.61 -16.72 -4.01
CA GLY A 100 1.09 -17.90 -3.28
C GLY A 100 1.60 -17.62 -1.86
N TRP A 101 1.62 -16.37 -1.37
CA TRP A 101 2.12 -16.09 -0.01
C TRP A 101 1.24 -16.68 1.09
N ALA A 102 -0.05 -16.88 0.82
CA ALA A 102 -0.95 -17.60 1.73
C ALA A 102 -0.58 -19.10 1.90
N ASP A 103 0.27 -19.66 1.06
CA ASP A 103 0.74 -21.05 1.17
C ASP A 103 1.98 -21.17 2.06
N VAL A 104 2.70 -20.08 2.29
CA VAL A 104 3.96 -20.04 3.07
C VAL A 104 3.85 -19.22 4.36
N CYS A 105 2.82 -18.37 4.48
CA CYS A 105 2.49 -17.63 5.70
C CYS A 105 1.26 -18.26 6.38
N ASN A 106 1.33 -18.42 7.70
CA ASN A 106 0.24 -19.04 8.47
C ASN A 106 -0.68 -18.02 9.15
N TYR A 107 -0.27 -16.76 9.20
CA TYR A 107 -0.95 -15.70 9.94
C TYR A 107 -1.06 -14.42 9.13
N ALA A 108 -2.17 -13.72 9.28
CA ALA A 108 -2.41 -12.43 8.68
C ALA A 108 -2.82 -11.40 9.74
N LEU A 109 -2.08 -10.31 9.86
CA LEU A 109 -2.41 -9.21 10.75
C LEU A 109 -3.48 -8.33 10.12
N LEU A 110 -4.64 -8.20 10.79
CA LEU A 110 -5.77 -7.39 10.34
C LEU A 110 -5.58 -5.89 10.50
N ASN A 111 -4.71 -5.45 11.42
CA ASN A 111 -4.38 -4.05 11.57
C ASN A 111 -3.71 -3.53 10.29
N ASN A 112 -4.36 -2.59 9.62
CA ASN A 112 -3.85 -2.03 8.36
C ASN A 112 -2.63 -1.16 8.61
N VAL A 113 -1.54 -1.43 7.92
CA VAL A 113 -0.35 -0.55 7.93
C VAL A 113 -0.61 0.69 7.08
N THR A 114 -1.32 0.53 5.96
CA THR A 114 -1.81 1.63 5.12
C THR A 114 -3.24 1.36 4.70
N GLY A 115 -4.03 2.42 4.48
CA GLY A 115 -5.42 2.29 4.01
C GLY A 115 -5.53 1.88 2.55
N ALA A 116 -4.57 2.27 1.73
CA ALA A 116 -4.41 1.86 0.34
C ALA A 116 -3.02 2.32 -0.13
N TRP A 117 -2.47 1.65 -1.11
CA TRP A 117 -1.27 2.13 -1.78
C TRP A 117 -1.58 2.61 -3.20
N CYS A 118 -0.71 3.41 -3.75
CA CYS A 118 -0.91 4.03 -5.05
C CYS A 118 0.15 3.57 -6.03
N GLY A 119 -0.30 3.06 -7.17
CA GLY A 119 0.54 2.79 -8.34
C GLY A 119 0.41 3.86 -9.38
N SER A 120 1.31 3.83 -10.35
CA SER A 120 1.32 4.71 -11.51
C SER A 120 1.32 3.93 -12.79
N TYR A 121 0.56 4.43 -13.77
CA TYR A 121 0.66 4.03 -15.15
C TYR A 121 1.55 5.03 -15.88
N PHE A 122 2.56 4.56 -16.58
CA PHE A 122 3.48 5.39 -17.33
C PHE A 122 3.97 4.68 -18.59
N ALA A 123 4.41 5.46 -19.56
CA ALA A 123 4.92 4.97 -20.82
C ALA A 123 6.23 5.67 -21.19
N ASN A 124 6.98 5.09 -22.13
CA ASN A 124 8.05 5.81 -22.80
C ASN A 124 7.46 6.93 -23.65
N SER A 125 7.89 8.18 -23.44
CA SER A 125 7.32 9.37 -24.12
C SER A 125 7.40 9.29 -25.64
N LYS A 126 8.50 8.75 -26.20
CA LYS A 126 8.65 8.60 -27.65
C LYS A 126 7.72 7.54 -28.23
N SER A 127 7.47 6.48 -27.48
CA SER A 127 6.53 5.42 -27.89
C SER A 127 5.09 5.93 -27.79
N TRP A 128 4.78 6.63 -26.68
CA TRP A 128 3.46 7.20 -26.47
C TRP A 128 3.06 8.23 -27.52
N ALA A 129 4.00 9.09 -27.92
CA ALA A 129 3.78 10.08 -28.97
C ALA A 129 3.45 9.48 -30.35
N LYS A 130 3.75 8.20 -30.58
CA LYS A 130 3.38 7.50 -31.82
C LYS A 130 1.97 6.91 -31.78
N VAL A 131 1.35 6.83 -30.61
CA VAL A 131 -0.01 6.35 -30.46
C VAL A 131 -0.97 7.42 -30.96
N PRO A 132 -1.90 7.12 -31.88
CA PRO A 132 -2.90 8.08 -32.34
C PRO A 132 -3.70 8.68 -31.17
N PRO A 133 -4.05 9.98 -31.21
CA PRO A 133 -4.71 10.66 -30.08
C PRO A 133 -6.00 9.96 -29.59
N HIS A 134 -6.83 9.47 -30.51
CA HIS A 134 -8.05 8.74 -30.12
C HIS A 134 -7.76 7.44 -29.37
N LEU A 135 -6.67 6.74 -29.66
CA LEU A 135 -6.26 5.56 -28.93
C LEU A 135 -5.64 5.91 -27.57
N GLN A 136 -4.96 7.07 -27.47
CA GLN A 136 -4.50 7.56 -26.17
C GLN A 136 -5.67 7.83 -25.22
N GLU A 137 -6.77 8.43 -25.72
CA GLU A 137 -7.98 8.65 -24.90
C GLU A 137 -8.66 7.32 -24.51
N ILE A 138 -8.79 6.38 -25.44
CA ILE A 138 -9.32 5.05 -25.14
C ILE A 138 -8.47 4.37 -24.06
N PHE A 139 -7.14 4.48 -24.14
CA PHE A 139 -6.23 3.90 -23.17
C PHE A 139 -6.44 4.49 -21.76
N LYS A 140 -6.55 5.82 -21.67
CA LYS A 140 -6.83 6.51 -20.39
C LYS A 140 -8.18 6.09 -19.80
N LEU A 141 -9.24 6.01 -20.62
CA LEU A 141 -10.55 5.51 -20.20
C LEU A 141 -10.49 4.05 -19.72
N SER A 142 -9.70 3.22 -20.40
CA SER A 142 -9.50 1.82 -19.99
C SER A 142 -8.78 1.71 -18.66
N MET A 143 -7.80 2.58 -18.39
CA MET A 143 -7.14 2.61 -17.08
C MET A 143 -8.10 3.03 -15.96
N ASP A 144 -8.92 4.06 -16.17
CA ASP A 144 -9.93 4.49 -15.21
C ASP A 144 -10.95 3.37 -14.94
N SER A 145 -11.41 2.67 -15.99
CA SER A 145 -12.32 1.52 -15.87
C SER A 145 -11.65 0.35 -15.13
N SER A 146 -10.39 0.04 -15.47
CA SER A 146 -9.61 -1.01 -14.80
C SER A 146 -9.44 -0.71 -13.31
N HIS A 147 -9.22 0.56 -12.97
CA HIS A 147 -9.13 0.99 -11.58
C HIS A 147 -10.44 0.72 -10.82
N TYR A 148 -11.59 1.06 -11.40
CA TYR A 148 -12.89 0.80 -10.80
C TYR A 148 -13.16 -0.71 -10.59
N TYR A 149 -12.93 -1.52 -11.62
CA TYR A 149 -13.10 -2.99 -11.52
C TYR A 149 -12.16 -3.60 -10.49
N ARG A 150 -10.92 -3.12 -10.41
CA ARG A 150 -9.95 -3.59 -9.42
C ARG A 150 -10.39 -3.27 -8.00
N GLN A 151 -10.93 -2.09 -7.74
CA GLN A 151 -11.49 -1.74 -6.43
C GLN A 151 -12.59 -2.70 -5.99
N ILE A 152 -13.53 -3.00 -6.88
CA ILE A 152 -14.61 -3.95 -6.60
C ILE A 152 -14.06 -5.35 -6.35
N TRP A 153 -13.11 -5.77 -7.17
CA TRP A 153 -12.49 -7.08 -7.06
C TRP A 153 -11.75 -7.26 -5.73
N TYR A 154 -10.95 -6.26 -5.32
CA TYR A 154 -10.28 -6.29 -4.03
C TYR A 154 -11.28 -6.30 -2.88
N TRP A 155 -12.27 -5.42 -2.86
CA TRP A 155 -13.25 -5.36 -1.77
C TRP A 155 -14.02 -6.67 -1.62
N GLY A 156 -14.50 -7.23 -2.73
CA GLY A 156 -15.19 -8.52 -2.70
C GLY A 156 -14.27 -9.66 -2.29
N GLY A 157 -13.06 -9.71 -2.84
CA GLY A 157 -12.05 -10.71 -2.51
C GLY A 157 -11.59 -10.62 -1.06
N GLU A 158 -11.28 -9.42 -0.57
CA GLU A 158 -10.90 -9.18 0.82
C GLU A 158 -11.97 -9.69 1.80
N ALA A 159 -13.22 -9.28 1.59
CA ALA A 159 -14.34 -9.72 2.43
C ALA A 159 -14.50 -11.24 2.42
N LYS A 160 -14.48 -11.84 1.23
CA LYS A 160 -14.62 -13.29 1.06
C LYS A 160 -13.49 -14.06 1.74
N LEU A 161 -12.23 -13.66 1.52
CA LEU A 161 -11.09 -14.37 2.06
C LEU A 161 -10.95 -14.22 3.57
N ARG A 162 -11.36 -13.09 4.14
CA ARG A 162 -11.43 -12.91 5.60
C ARG A 162 -12.43 -13.84 6.27
N VAL A 163 -13.53 -14.19 5.60
CA VAL A 163 -14.60 -15.04 6.13
C VAL A 163 -14.39 -16.50 5.77
N GLU A 164 -14.03 -16.80 4.54
CA GLU A 164 -13.96 -18.15 3.98
C GLU A 164 -12.53 -18.68 3.82
N GLY A 165 -11.52 -17.80 3.83
CA GLY A 165 -10.12 -18.19 3.66
C GLY A 165 -9.62 -19.03 4.82
N LYS A 166 -9.04 -20.21 4.52
CA LYS A 166 -8.63 -21.19 5.52
C LYS A 166 -7.12 -21.39 5.61
N LYS A 167 -6.35 -20.71 4.76
CA LYS A 167 -4.89 -20.90 4.73
C LYS A 167 -4.16 -20.15 5.85
N MET A 168 -4.72 -19.04 6.31
CA MET A 168 -4.10 -18.17 7.30
C MET A 168 -5.05 -17.91 8.48
N GLU A 169 -4.50 -17.94 9.69
CA GLU A 169 -5.18 -17.47 10.88
C GLU A 169 -5.12 -15.94 10.97
N LEU A 170 -6.26 -15.30 11.23
CA LEU A 170 -6.35 -13.86 11.37
C LEU A 170 -5.91 -13.44 12.78
N THR A 171 -5.01 -12.48 12.87
CA THR A 171 -4.54 -11.92 14.14
C THR A 171 -4.78 -10.41 14.19
N THR A 172 -4.89 -9.89 15.41
CA THR A 172 -5.01 -8.45 15.66
C THR A 172 -4.14 -8.04 16.83
N ILE A 173 -3.57 -6.84 16.72
CA ILE A 173 -3.02 -6.10 17.86
C ILE A 173 -4.19 -5.32 18.48
N PRO A 174 -4.35 -5.31 19.81
CA PRO A 174 -5.42 -4.58 20.48
C PRO A 174 -5.47 -3.11 20.05
N ALA A 175 -6.69 -2.55 19.95
CA ALA A 175 -6.89 -1.19 19.47
C ALA A 175 -6.11 -0.16 20.32
N GLU A 176 -6.11 -0.31 21.64
CA GLU A 176 -5.39 0.58 22.55
C GLU A 176 -3.88 0.62 22.29
N GLU A 177 -3.28 -0.51 21.92
CA GLU A 177 -1.88 -0.60 21.55
C GLU A 177 -1.64 -0.06 20.13
N TRP A 178 -2.58 -0.35 19.20
CA TRP A 178 -2.49 0.13 17.82
C TRP A 178 -2.69 1.64 17.68
N ASP A 179 -3.41 2.28 18.58
CA ASP A 179 -3.57 3.74 18.64
C ASP A 179 -2.23 4.48 18.77
N THR A 180 -1.23 3.82 19.37
CA THR A 180 0.15 4.34 19.40
C THR A 180 0.74 4.41 17.99
N VAL A 181 0.51 3.37 17.17
CA VAL A 181 0.98 3.32 15.77
C VAL A 181 0.35 4.43 14.95
N VAL A 182 -0.95 4.70 15.17
CA VAL A 182 -1.67 5.78 14.48
C VAL A 182 -1.07 7.14 14.84
N LYS A 183 -0.79 7.41 16.11
CA LYS A 183 -0.14 8.66 16.56
C LYS A 183 1.27 8.80 15.99
N ASP A 184 2.08 7.75 16.09
CA ASP A 184 3.45 7.76 15.58
C ASP A 184 3.50 7.94 14.06
N SER A 185 2.44 7.58 13.34
CA SER A 185 2.34 7.80 11.90
C SER A 185 2.27 9.29 11.54
N GLU A 186 1.65 10.13 12.39
CA GLU A 186 1.60 11.57 12.16
C GLU A 186 2.98 12.21 12.31
N GLU A 187 3.77 11.79 13.32
CA GLU A 187 5.15 12.22 13.48
C GLU A 187 6.02 11.76 12.29
N PHE A 188 5.82 10.54 11.83
CA PHE A 188 6.54 10.02 10.66
C PHE A 188 6.21 10.80 9.38
N TRP A 189 4.97 11.27 9.24
CA TRP A 189 4.61 12.17 8.14
C TRP A 189 5.31 13.52 8.25
N ASP A 190 5.49 14.05 9.45
CA ASP A 190 6.23 15.30 9.68
C ASP A 190 7.72 15.15 9.32
N ASP A 191 8.33 13.99 9.65
CA ASP A 191 9.68 13.65 9.22
C ASP A 191 9.80 13.64 7.68
N ILE A 192 8.83 13.00 6.99
CA ILE A 192 8.78 13.00 5.52
C ILE A 192 8.61 14.41 4.97
N SER A 193 7.73 15.21 5.57
CA SER A 193 7.46 16.60 5.18
C SER A 193 8.73 17.46 5.16
N SER A 194 9.64 17.21 6.07
CA SER A 194 10.90 17.96 6.20
C SER A 194 11.89 17.69 5.06
N SER A 195 11.70 16.63 4.28
CA SER A 195 12.67 16.17 3.26
C SER A 195 12.72 17.04 2.00
N SER A 196 11.62 17.70 1.64
CA SER A 196 11.55 18.62 0.49
C SER A 196 10.24 19.44 0.49
N PRO A 197 10.21 20.61 -0.23
CA PRO A 197 8.96 21.36 -0.39
C PRO A 197 7.83 20.55 -1.06
N ARG A 198 8.15 19.62 -1.96
CA ARG A 198 7.17 18.73 -2.59
C ARG A 198 6.62 17.74 -1.56
N ALA A 199 7.48 17.12 -0.75
CA ALA A 199 7.06 16.23 0.32
C ALA A 199 6.16 16.94 1.33
N ALA A 200 6.48 18.19 1.69
CA ALA A 200 5.64 19.00 2.56
C ALA A 200 4.23 19.22 2.00
N LYS A 201 4.11 19.54 0.70
CA LYS A 201 2.80 19.68 0.03
C LYS A 201 2.02 18.37 0.04
N VAL A 202 2.67 17.24 -0.26
CA VAL A 202 2.04 15.90 -0.25
C VAL A 202 1.52 15.56 1.13
N VAL A 203 2.33 15.72 2.18
CA VAL A 203 1.93 15.44 3.56
C VAL A 203 0.77 16.36 3.99
N GLN A 204 0.79 17.62 3.61
CA GLN A 204 -0.32 18.55 3.90
C GLN A 204 -1.63 18.08 3.26
N ILE A 205 -1.59 17.61 1.99
CA ILE A 205 -2.77 17.05 1.31
C ILE A 205 -3.31 15.82 2.05
N PHE A 206 -2.44 14.91 2.52
CA PHE A 206 -2.86 13.76 3.30
C PHE A 206 -3.52 14.16 4.62
N LYS A 207 -2.93 15.11 5.34
CA LYS A 207 -3.49 15.62 6.60
C LYS A 207 -4.86 16.27 6.38
N ASP A 208 -5.01 17.07 5.33
CA ASP A 208 -6.28 17.74 5.03
C ASP A 208 -7.34 16.75 4.56
N TYR A 209 -6.96 15.79 3.75
CA TYR A 209 -7.85 14.68 3.35
C TYR A 209 -8.32 13.88 4.56
N SER A 210 -7.41 13.48 5.45
CA SER A 210 -7.75 12.75 6.67
C SER A 210 -8.74 13.51 7.54
N LYS A 211 -8.54 14.83 7.76
CA LYS A 211 -9.47 15.69 8.49
C LYS A 211 -10.86 15.73 7.85
N VAL A 212 -10.92 15.86 6.51
CA VAL A 212 -12.20 15.89 5.79
C VAL A 212 -12.92 14.55 5.94
N MET A 213 -12.22 13.42 5.78
CA MET A 213 -12.82 12.10 5.89
C MET A 213 -13.28 11.80 7.32
N GLN A 214 -12.50 12.18 8.33
CA GLN A 214 -12.90 12.05 9.74
C GLN A 214 -14.15 12.87 10.05
N LYS A 215 -14.22 14.11 9.56
CA LYS A 215 -15.38 14.99 9.75
C LYS A 215 -16.61 14.50 9.01
N ALA A 216 -16.45 13.91 7.84
CA ALA A 216 -17.54 13.33 7.05
C ALA A 216 -18.15 12.09 7.73
N GLY A 217 -17.37 11.36 8.51
CA GLY A 217 -17.86 10.17 9.24
C GLY A 217 -18.16 8.98 8.32
N VAL A 218 -18.93 8.02 8.84
CA VAL A 218 -19.36 6.83 8.10
C VAL A 218 -20.32 7.23 6.97
N PRO A 219 -20.20 6.68 5.72
CA PRO A 219 -19.35 5.57 5.30
C PRO A 219 -17.96 5.97 4.78
N TYR A 220 -17.56 7.22 4.89
CA TYR A 220 -16.34 7.77 4.29
C TYR A 220 -15.10 7.54 5.17
N ARG A 221 -15.31 7.12 6.42
CA ARG A 221 -14.25 6.77 7.34
C ARG A 221 -14.01 5.26 7.30
N TYR A 222 -12.78 4.86 6.98
CA TYR A 222 -12.34 3.49 7.25
C TYR A 222 -12.12 3.37 8.76
N SER A 223 -12.89 2.48 9.37
CA SER A 223 -12.74 2.13 10.80
C SER A 223 -11.55 1.18 10.99
#